data_a01722d209e41a804873a75d6285b886
#
_entry.id   a01722d209e41a804873a75d6285b886
#
_cell.length_a   1.000
_cell.length_b   1.000
_cell.length_c   1.000
_cell.angle_alpha   90.00
_cell.angle_beta   90.00
_cell.angle_gamma   90.00
#
_symmetry.space_group_name_H-M   'P 1'
#
loop_
_entity.id
_entity.type
_entity.pdbx_description
1 polymer ?
#
loop_
_entity_poly.entity_id
_entity_poly.type
_entity_poly.pdbx_seq_one_letter_code
_entity_poly.pdbx_strand_id
1 'polypeptide(L)'
;MIQPDYNNSILNLITSILKYYNVKSKYNSLPEIDEMLNKDYNNVVLLILDGMGENILNELNENDLFRKNRIKTITSVYPTTTAAAMTTYYSGKPPIETGWIAWSQYFKEFGRNINLLPWVDSYTGEKINVPNLTRTDIIGYKTIYEQIKEQNENIKVYEVSPDYCDQKTKTPIDAKKMDEIAEALEMLCKNKDKKFVLVYSDNPDGLIHKYGCKSKEVKEFLENAQNELTKLIEKIKDTNTLILISADHGHKDIEETISILDLPEIYDCLQMPPTFEGRMVGFFVKENRKQEFEELFKSKFKDKFILYTKKEFLNLKLLGEGEPHKKIDDFVSDYVAISTSGTRILIENYLTVANGKVDNKLSTHCGLTKEELEVPIIKIEI
;
A
#
# COMPACT_ATOMS: atom_id res chain seq x y z
N MET A 1 13.88 -1.24 -14.11
CA MET A 1 12.43 -1.29 -13.82
C MET A 1 12.06 -2.74 -13.58
N ILE A 2 11.41 -3.05 -12.48
CA ILE A 2 10.94 -4.39 -12.11
C ILE A 2 9.42 -4.36 -12.20
N GLN A 3 8.81 -5.46 -12.67
CA GLN A 3 7.36 -5.62 -12.65
C GLN A 3 6.92 -6.34 -11.38
N PRO A 4 5.71 -6.06 -10.86
CA PRO A 4 5.15 -6.84 -9.76
C PRO A 4 4.96 -8.29 -10.19
N ASP A 5 5.33 -9.22 -9.32
CA ASP A 5 5.16 -10.65 -9.56
C ASP A 5 3.91 -11.16 -8.83
N TYR A 6 2.78 -11.21 -9.50
CA TYR A 6 1.51 -11.68 -8.94
C TYR A 6 1.46 -13.19 -8.65
N ASN A 7 2.56 -13.92 -8.81
CA ASN A 7 2.75 -15.28 -8.31
C ASN A 7 3.63 -15.31 -7.05
N ASN A 8 4.26 -14.18 -6.70
CA ASN A 8 5.16 -14.04 -5.55
C ASN A 8 5.02 -12.64 -4.93
N SER A 9 3.82 -12.31 -4.46
CA SER A 9 3.45 -10.96 -4.01
C SER A 9 2.68 -10.97 -2.69
N ILE A 10 2.39 -9.79 -2.18
CA ILE A 10 1.50 -9.59 -1.03
C ILE A 10 0.09 -10.18 -1.25
N LEU A 11 -0.39 -10.21 -2.52
CA LEU A 11 -1.65 -10.88 -2.87
C LEU A 11 -1.55 -12.39 -2.57
N ASN A 12 -0.43 -13.01 -2.89
CA ASN A 12 -0.22 -14.44 -2.67
C ASN A 12 -0.01 -14.75 -1.18
N LEU A 13 0.61 -13.82 -0.42
CA LEU A 13 0.74 -13.93 1.03
C LEU A 13 -0.65 -13.95 1.71
N ILE A 14 -1.50 -12.98 1.41
CA ILE A 14 -2.85 -12.97 1.98
C ILE A 14 -3.72 -14.13 1.48
N THR A 15 -3.48 -14.62 0.25
CA THR A 15 -4.17 -15.81 -0.27
C THR A 15 -3.78 -17.07 0.51
N SER A 16 -2.52 -17.22 0.94
CA SER A 16 -2.13 -18.33 1.84
C SER A 16 -2.89 -18.28 3.16
N ILE A 17 -3.05 -17.11 3.75
CA ILE A 17 -3.81 -16.93 4.99
C ILE A 17 -5.29 -17.25 4.77
N LEU A 18 -5.88 -16.76 3.69
CA LEU A 18 -7.28 -17.08 3.33
C LEU A 18 -7.48 -18.59 3.15
N LYS A 19 -6.57 -19.27 2.46
CA LYS A 19 -6.57 -20.72 2.28
C LYS A 19 -6.51 -21.47 3.61
N TYR A 20 -5.68 -21.03 4.55
CA TYR A 20 -5.62 -21.60 5.91
C TYR A 20 -6.97 -21.58 6.63
N TYR A 21 -7.76 -20.54 6.41
CA TYR A 21 -9.12 -20.42 6.93
C TYR A 21 -10.21 -20.99 5.98
N ASN A 22 -9.82 -21.82 4.99
CA ASN A 22 -10.69 -22.46 4.01
C ASN A 22 -11.47 -21.49 3.10
N VAL A 23 -11.01 -20.26 2.97
CA VAL A 23 -11.57 -19.31 2.00
C VAL A 23 -11.00 -19.64 0.62
N LYS A 24 -11.90 -19.85 -0.35
CA LYS A 24 -11.49 -20.10 -1.74
C LYS A 24 -11.04 -18.81 -2.41
N SER A 25 -9.89 -18.84 -3.04
CA SER A 25 -9.36 -17.77 -3.88
C SER A 25 -9.06 -18.31 -5.29
N LYS A 26 -9.16 -17.47 -6.31
CA LYS A 26 -8.69 -17.80 -7.66
C LYS A 26 -7.20 -17.50 -7.86
N TYR A 27 -6.58 -16.82 -6.90
CA TYR A 27 -5.16 -16.49 -6.92
C TYR A 27 -4.33 -17.58 -6.26
N ASN A 28 -3.09 -17.73 -6.72
CA ASN A 28 -2.15 -18.68 -6.15
C ASN A 28 -1.76 -18.25 -4.73
N SER A 29 -1.58 -19.21 -3.85
CA SER A 29 -0.95 -19.03 -2.54
C SER A 29 0.57 -19.22 -2.66
N LEU A 30 1.32 -18.86 -1.62
CA LEU A 30 2.76 -19.10 -1.51
C LEU A 30 2.99 -20.48 -0.87
N PRO A 31 3.60 -21.46 -1.59
CA PRO A 31 3.78 -22.82 -1.08
C PRO A 31 4.52 -22.86 0.26
N GLU A 32 5.53 -22.01 0.44
CA GLU A 32 6.32 -21.97 1.66
C GLU A 32 5.48 -21.48 2.87
N ILE A 33 4.56 -20.56 2.63
CA ILE A 33 3.64 -20.08 3.67
C ILE A 33 2.55 -21.11 3.94
N ASP A 34 2.04 -21.77 2.91
CA ASP A 34 1.09 -22.86 3.05
C ASP A 34 1.68 -24.02 3.91
N GLU A 35 2.94 -24.39 3.67
CA GLU A 35 3.63 -25.41 4.47
C GLU A 35 3.72 -25.01 5.94
N MET A 36 4.05 -23.76 6.23
CA MET A 36 4.06 -23.25 7.61
C MET A 36 2.67 -23.30 8.25
N LEU A 37 1.66 -22.92 7.51
CA LEU A 37 0.26 -22.90 7.94
C LEU A 37 -0.38 -24.32 8.01
N ASN A 38 0.31 -25.39 7.63
CA ASN A 38 -0.16 -26.77 7.87
C ASN A 38 -0.20 -27.14 9.36
N LYS A 39 0.45 -26.38 10.23
CA LYS A 39 0.31 -26.48 11.69
C LYS A 39 -1.00 -25.81 12.11
N ASP A 40 -1.64 -26.37 13.15
CA ASP A 40 -2.90 -25.80 13.67
C ASP A 40 -2.60 -24.73 14.73
N TYR A 41 -2.41 -23.47 14.26
CA TYR A 41 -2.19 -22.33 15.16
C TYR A 41 -3.49 -21.82 15.78
N ASN A 42 -3.41 -21.45 17.06
CA ASN A 42 -4.48 -20.69 17.71
C ASN A 42 -4.53 -19.25 17.20
N ASN A 43 -3.36 -18.67 17.01
CA ASN A 43 -3.24 -17.28 16.59
C ASN A 43 -2.41 -17.18 15.28
N VAL A 44 -3.00 -16.64 14.25
CA VAL A 44 -2.27 -16.19 13.06
C VAL A 44 -2.32 -14.69 13.03
N VAL A 45 -1.16 -14.05 13.14
CA VAL A 45 -0.98 -12.60 13.11
C VAL A 45 -0.27 -12.21 11.84
N LEU A 46 -0.81 -11.24 11.10
CA LEU A 46 -0.12 -10.57 10.00
C LEU A 46 0.13 -9.12 10.41
N LEU A 47 1.40 -8.79 10.66
CA LEU A 47 1.85 -7.45 11.00
C LEU A 47 2.40 -6.75 9.75
N ILE A 48 1.80 -5.66 9.36
CA ILE A 48 2.25 -4.81 8.27
C ILE A 48 2.91 -3.55 8.85
N LEU A 49 4.19 -3.37 8.55
CA LEU A 49 4.94 -2.16 8.86
C LEU A 49 5.03 -1.33 7.57
N ASP A 50 4.23 -0.28 7.49
CA ASP A 50 4.08 0.54 6.28
C ASP A 50 5.42 1.08 5.79
N GLY A 51 5.70 0.88 4.51
CA GLY A 51 6.92 1.35 3.88
C GLY A 51 8.19 0.56 4.21
N MET A 52 8.13 -0.50 5.03
CA MET A 52 9.29 -1.33 5.37
C MET A 52 9.69 -2.28 4.22
N GLY A 53 10.09 -1.73 3.07
CA GLY A 53 10.64 -2.52 1.98
C GLY A 53 11.96 -3.22 2.33
N GLU A 54 12.41 -4.11 1.42
CA GLU A 54 13.68 -4.84 1.58
C GLU A 54 14.89 -3.91 1.75
N ASN A 55 14.89 -2.76 1.08
CA ASN A 55 15.96 -1.78 1.20
C ASN A 55 16.02 -1.16 2.60
N ILE A 56 14.88 -0.97 3.26
CA ILE A 56 14.78 -0.44 4.63
C ILE A 56 15.20 -1.52 5.64
N LEU A 57 14.68 -2.74 5.48
CA LEU A 57 15.05 -3.88 6.32
C LEU A 57 16.57 -4.14 6.29
N ASN A 58 17.20 -3.97 5.14
CA ASN A 58 18.64 -4.22 4.94
C ASN A 58 19.57 -3.20 5.65
N GLU A 59 19.05 -2.10 6.16
CA GLU A 59 19.81 -1.17 7.03
C GLU A 59 19.99 -1.71 8.47
N LEU A 60 19.25 -2.76 8.86
CA LEU A 60 19.48 -3.48 10.12
C LEU A 60 20.66 -4.46 10.02
N ASN A 61 21.21 -4.87 11.18
CA ASN A 61 22.24 -5.89 11.21
C ASN A 61 21.67 -7.29 10.89
N GLU A 62 22.51 -8.17 10.33
CA GLU A 62 22.08 -9.54 9.93
C GLU A 62 21.56 -10.39 11.10
N ASN A 63 22.04 -10.14 12.31
CA ASN A 63 21.63 -10.86 13.52
C ASN A 63 20.41 -10.25 14.21
N ASP A 64 19.93 -9.12 13.75
CA ASP A 64 18.75 -8.47 14.30
C ASP A 64 17.50 -9.32 14.03
N LEU A 65 16.51 -9.26 14.94
CA LEU A 65 15.34 -10.14 14.93
C LEU A 65 14.66 -10.22 13.54
N PHE A 66 14.44 -9.10 12.91
CA PHE A 66 13.73 -9.06 11.62
C PHE A 66 14.56 -9.69 10.50
N ARG A 67 15.84 -9.31 10.37
CA ARG A 67 16.71 -9.87 9.33
C ARG A 67 16.98 -11.35 9.51
N LYS A 68 17.25 -11.78 10.74
CA LYS A 68 17.51 -13.20 11.07
C LYS A 68 16.32 -14.11 10.74
N ASN A 69 15.08 -13.59 10.92
CA ASN A 69 13.86 -14.35 10.71
C ASN A 69 13.19 -14.05 9.34
N ARG A 70 13.86 -13.29 8.47
CA ARG A 70 13.41 -13.10 7.10
C ARG A 70 13.52 -14.42 6.33
N ILE A 71 12.41 -14.86 5.76
CA ILE A 71 12.32 -16.15 5.05
C ILE A 71 12.24 -15.98 3.54
N LYS A 72 11.72 -14.85 3.07
CA LYS A 72 11.50 -14.62 1.63
C LYS A 72 11.37 -13.13 1.32
N THR A 73 11.74 -12.76 0.09
CA THR A 73 11.38 -11.49 -0.53
C THR A 73 10.24 -11.74 -1.52
N ILE A 74 9.21 -10.94 -1.46
CA ILE A 74 8.09 -10.92 -2.39
C ILE A 74 7.92 -9.52 -2.97
N THR A 75 7.03 -9.34 -3.94
CA THR A 75 6.69 -8.01 -4.41
C THR A 75 5.44 -7.46 -3.73
N SER A 76 5.36 -6.15 -3.59
CA SER A 76 4.09 -5.47 -3.45
C SER A 76 3.24 -5.68 -4.71
N VAL A 77 1.98 -5.22 -4.67
CA VAL A 77 1.19 -4.96 -5.87
C VAL A 77 1.60 -3.62 -6.49
N TYR A 78 1.13 -3.34 -7.70
CA TYR A 78 1.31 -2.03 -8.31
C TYR A 78 -0.05 -1.33 -8.47
N PRO A 79 -0.15 -0.04 -8.18
CA PRO A 79 0.92 0.86 -7.70
C PRO A 79 1.40 0.52 -6.28
N THR A 80 2.69 0.79 -6.02
CA THR A 80 3.32 0.61 -4.71
C THR A 80 2.91 1.75 -3.78
N THR A 81 1.67 1.72 -3.34
CA THR A 81 1.07 2.74 -2.46
C THR A 81 0.13 2.08 -1.46
N THR A 82 0.09 2.63 -0.25
CA THR A 82 -0.74 2.12 0.87
C THR A 82 -2.18 1.87 0.43
N ALA A 83 -2.78 2.78 -0.35
CA ALA A 83 -4.16 2.64 -0.79
C ALA A 83 -4.42 1.35 -1.61
N ALA A 84 -3.54 1.01 -2.54
CA ALA A 84 -3.66 -0.19 -3.36
C ALA A 84 -3.23 -1.45 -2.60
N ALA A 85 -2.10 -1.39 -1.90
CA ALA A 85 -1.51 -2.53 -1.23
C ALA A 85 -2.32 -2.97 0.00
N MET A 86 -2.72 -2.03 0.86
CA MET A 86 -3.59 -2.38 2.01
C MET A 86 -4.96 -2.85 1.56
N THR A 87 -5.52 -2.28 0.48
CA THR A 87 -6.76 -2.81 -0.08
C THR A 87 -6.59 -4.25 -0.58
N THR A 88 -5.42 -4.61 -1.13
CA THR A 88 -5.10 -6.00 -1.47
C THR A 88 -5.05 -6.90 -0.24
N TYR A 89 -4.42 -6.47 0.85
CA TYR A 89 -4.44 -7.21 2.12
C TYR A 89 -5.86 -7.35 2.69
N TYR A 90 -6.66 -6.29 2.64
CA TYR A 90 -8.04 -6.31 3.17
C TYR A 90 -9.04 -7.08 2.32
N SER A 91 -8.80 -7.22 1.01
CA SER A 91 -9.76 -7.85 0.09
C SER A 91 -9.37 -9.24 -0.39
N GLY A 92 -8.07 -9.55 -0.42
CA GLY A 92 -7.50 -10.71 -1.12
C GLY A 92 -7.62 -10.58 -2.65
N LYS A 93 -7.64 -9.36 -3.19
CA LYS A 93 -7.80 -9.05 -4.61
C LYS A 93 -6.76 -8.05 -5.10
N PRO A 94 -6.34 -8.13 -6.38
CA PRO A 94 -5.41 -7.16 -6.96
C PRO A 94 -6.10 -5.81 -7.27
N PRO A 95 -5.33 -4.73 -7.46
CA PRO A 95 -5.84 -3.40 -7.74
C PRO A 95 -6.78 -3.31 -8.95
N ILE A 96 -6.56 -4.11 -9.99
CA ILE A 96 -7.45 -4.14 -11.17
C ILE A 96 -8.90 -4.48 -10.80
N GLU A 97 -9.12 -5.35 -9.81
CA GLU A 97 -10.46 -5.76 -9.36
C GLU A 97 -11.05 -4.83 -8.32
N THR A 98 -10.23 -4.25 -7.46
CA THR A 98 -10.74 -3.37 -6.39
C THR A 98 -11.03 -1.97 -6.87
N GLY A 99 -10.34 -1.54 -7.95
CA GLY A 99 -10.37 -0.16 -8.43
C GLY A 99 -9.61 0.83 -7.54
N TRP A 100 -8.88 0.35 -6.53
CA TRP A 100 -7.99 1.16 -5.69
C TRP A 100 -6.61 1.16 -6.34
N ILE A 101 -6.37 2.15 -7.22
CA ILE A 101 -5.19 2.17 -8.08
C ILE A 101 -4.24 3.35 -7.82
N ALA A 102 -4.48 4.13 -6.78
CA ALA A 102 -3.61 5.23 -6.35
C ALA A 102 -4.03 5.74 -4.97
N TRP A 103 -3.22 6.60 -4.36
CA TRP A 103 -3.62 7.39 -3.19
C TRP A 103 -4.68 8.45 -3.58
N SER A 104 -4.46 9.15 -4.70
CA SER A 104 -5.37 10.15 -5.24
C SER A 104 -5.88 9.72 -6.62
N GLN A 105 -7.20 9.74 -6.81
CA GLN A 105 -7.86 9.17 -7.99
C GLN A 105 -9.03 10.06 -8.44
N TYR A 106 -9.19 10.22 -9.77
CA TYR A 106 -10.29 11.00 -10.31
C TYR A 106 -11.61 10.22 -10.29
N PHE A 107 -12.65 10.86 -9.80
CA PHE A 107 -14.02 10.36 -9.80
C PHE A 107 -14.91 11.30 -10.62
N LYS A 108 -15.34 10.84 -11.77
CA LYS A 108 -16.18 11.65 -12.67
C LYS A 108 -17.55 12.01 -12.05
N GLU A 109 -18.06 11.18 -11.12
CA GLU A 109 -19.29 11.43 -10.38
C GLU A 109 -19.22 12.70 -9.55
N PHE A 110 -18.05 13.05 -9.11
CA PHE A 110 -17.81 14.25 -8.30
C PHE A 110 -17.09 15.35 -9.08
N GLY A 111 -16.52 15.03 -10.28
CA GLY A 111 -15.66 15.93 -11.02
C GLY A 111 -14.39 16.32 -10.28
N ARG A 112 -13.86 15.44 -9.41
CA ARG A 112 -12.77 15.72 -8.48
C ARG A 112 -11.75 14.61 -8.41
N ASN A 113 -10.49 14.97 -8.12
CA ASN A 113 -9.49 14.06 -7.60
C ASN A 113 -9.73 13.88 -6.09
N ILE A 114 -9.74 12.61 -5.63
CA ILE A 114 -10.08 12.27 -4.25
C ILE A 114 -8.95 11.42 -3.66
N ASN A 115 -8.45 11.82 -2.50
CA ASN A 115 -7.57 10.99 -1.68
C ASN A 115 -8.41 9.88 -1.05
N LEU A 116 -8.12 8.63 -1.42
CA LEU A 116 -9.02 7.51 -1.20
C LEU A 116 -9.21 7.15 0.27
N LEU A 117 -8.13 7.09 1.05
CA LEU A 117 -8.21 6.70 2.47
C LEU A 117 -8.93 7.76 3.31
N PRO A 118 -8.54 9.06 3.29
CA PRO A 118 -9.25 10.08 4.07
C PRO A 118 -10.59 10.51 3.45
N TRP A 119 -10.86 10.13 2.21
CA TRP A 119 -12.04 10.48 1.44
C TRP A 119 -12.30 11.98 1.34
N VAL A 120 -11.28 12.68 0.91
CA VAL A 120 -11.28 14.14 0.75
C VAL A 120 -10.83 14.54 -0.66
N ASP A 121 -11.28 15.69 -1.11
CA ASP A 121 -10.74 16.31 -2.34
C ASP A 121 -9.23 16.53 -2.19
N SER A 122 -8.45 16.08 -3.18
CA SER A 122 -6.98 16.10 -3.11
C SER A 122 -6.41 17.52 -3.13
N TYR A 123 -7.12 18.48 -3.65
CA TYR A 123 -6.65 19.85 -3.79
C TYR A 123 -7.17 20.78 -2.68
N THR A 124 -8.43 20.60 -2.27
CA THR A 124 -9.04 21.49 -1.28
C THR A 124 -9.00 20.91 0.13
N GLY A 125 -8.83 19.61 0.27
CA GLY A 125 -8.93 18.91 1.54
C GLY A 125 -10.36 18.78 2.07
N GLU A 126 -11.36 19.23 1.31
CA GLU A 126 -12.77 19.13 1.69
C GLU A 126 -13.23 17.67 1.71
N LYS A 127 -13.99 17.31 2.73
CA LYS A 127 -14.62 15.97 2.81
C LYS A 127 -15.61 15.79 1.66
N ILE A 128 -15.57 14.62 1.03
CA ILE A 128 -16.56 14.22 0.04
C ILE A 128 -17.80 13.74 0.78
N ASN A 129 -18.86 14.53 0.72
CA ASN A 129 -20.14 14.21 1.32
C ASN A 129 -21.26 14.43 0.31
N VAL A 130 -21.65 13.35 -0.36
CA VAL A 130 -22.75 13.37 -1.34
C VAL A 130 -23.86 12.45 -0.81
N PRO A 131 -25.08 12.94 -0.65
CA PRO A 131 -26.20 12.14 -0.17
C PRO A 131 -26.37 10.86 -1.01
N ASN A 132 -26.50 9.72 -0.34
CA ASN A 132 -26.75 8.41 -0.96
C ASN A 132 -25.64 7.92 -1.93
N LEU A 133 -24.43 8.46 -1.86
CA LEU A 133 -23.29 7.99 -2.63
C LEU A 133 -22.03 8.00 -1.77
N THR A 134 -21.70 6.85 -1.24
CA THR A 134 -20.53 6.66 -0.38
C THR A 134 -19.33 6.08 -1.16
N ARG A 135 -18.16 6.11 -0.55
CA ARG A 135 -16.98 5.41 -1.08
C ARG A 135 -17.28 3.94 -1.34
N THR A 136 -17.95 3.28 -0.40
CA THR A 136 -18.28 1.85 -0.50
C THR A 136 -19.21 1.54 -1.68
N ASP A 137 -20.10 2.45 -2.06
CA ASP A 137 -21.00 2.26 -3.21
C ASP A 137 -20.22 2.23 -4.54
N ILE A 138 -19.08 2.92 -4.60
CA ILE A 138 -18.29 3.07 -5.83
C ILE A 138 -17.17 2.05 -5.89
N ILE A 139 -16.36 1.95 -4.83
CA ILE A 139 -15.12 1.15 -4.75
C ILE A 139 -15.10 0.23 -3.52
N GLY A 140 -16.28 -0.19 -3.06
CA GLY A 140 -16.41 -1.15 -1.98
C GLY A 140 -15.99 -2.56 -2.38
N TYR A 141 -15.50 -3.31 -1.42
CA TYR A 141 -15.10 -4.70 -1.58
C TYR A 141 -15.45 -5.50 -0.32
N LYS A 142 -15.56 -6.82 -0.47
CA LYS A 142 -15.75 -7.74 0.65
C LYS A 142 -14.42 -7.94 1.35
N THR A 143 -14.37 -7.71 2.64
CA THR A 143 -13.16 -7.81 3.43
C THR A 143 -12.78 -9.27 3.70
N ILE A 144 -11.48 -9.53 3.95
CA ILE A 144 -10.99 -10.85 4.38
C ILE A 144 -11.64 -11.28 5.71
N TYR A 145 -11.98 -10.34 6.58
CA TYR A 145 -12.67 -10.61 7.83
C TYR A 145 -14.07 -11.21 7.61
N GLU A 146 -14.83 -10.62 6.68
CA GLU A 146 -16.13 -11.15 6.26
C GLU A 146 -15.97 -12.51 5.59
N GLN A 147 -14.98 -12.65 4.70
CA GLN A 147 -14.72 -13.90 4.00
C GLN A 147 -14.37 -15.05 4.98
N ILE A 148 -13.51 -14.81 5.96
CA ILE A 148 -13.12 -15.80 6.98
C ILE A 148 -14.35 -16.18 7.83
N LYS A 149 -15.11 -15.19 8.29
CA LYS A 149 -16.30 -15.43 9.13
C LYS A 149 -17.40 -16.20 8.41
N GLU A 150 -17.57 -16.02 7.12
CA GLU A 150 -18.52 -16.80 6.32
C GLU A 150 -18.12 -18.27 6.19
N GLN A 151 -16.83 -18.59 6.18
CA GLN A 151 -16.37 -19.98 6.18
C GLN A 151 -16.50 -20.63 7.56
N ASN A 152 -16.20 -19.88 8.63
CA ASN A 152 -16.32 -20.36 10.00
C ASN A 152 -16.54 -19.18 10.96
N GLU A 153 -17.77 -19.02 11.45
CA GLU A 153 -18.14 -17.95 12.38
C GLU A 153 -17.43 -18.01 13.75
N ASN A 154 -16.89 -19.20 14.11
CA ASN A 154 -16.16 -19.37 15.36
C ASN A 154 -14.75 -18.77 15.32
N ILE A 155 -14.17 -18.55 14.12
CA ILE A 155 -12.90 -17.86 13.98
C ILE A 155 -13.07 -16.39 14.37
N LYS A 156 -12.33 -15.94 15.37
CA LYS A 156 -12.30 -14.52 15.74
C LYS A 156 -11.40 -13.76 14.78
N VAL A 157 -11.82 -12.58 14.37
CA VAL A 157 -11.03 -11.71 13.48
C VAL A 157 -10.88 -10.34 14.13
N TYR A 158 -9.64 -9.85 14.15
CA TYR A 158 -9.32 -8.56 14.76
C TYR A 158 -8.46 -7.72 13.83
N GLU A 159 -8.58 -6.42 13.98
CA GLU A 159 -7.70 -5.43 13.37
C GLU A 159 -7.11 -4.57 14.48
N VAL A 160 -5.77 -4.46 14.47
CA VAL A 160 -5.03 -3.58 15.38
C VAL A 160 -4.39 -2.51 14.51
N SER A 161 -4.83 -1.29 14.65
CA SER A 161 -4.37 -0.17 13.83
C SER A 161 -4.71 1.17 14.48
N PRO A 162 -4.06 2.28 14.10
CA PRO A 162 -4.46 3.60 14.58
C PRO A 162 -5.93 3.93 14.26
N ASP A 163 -6.62 4.58 15.19
CA ASP A 163 -8.04 4.94 15.09
C ASP A 163 -8.37 5.91 13.94
N TYR A 164 -7.38 6.66 13.46
CA TYR A 164 -7.50 7.53 12.29
C TYR A 164 -7.38 6.78 10.95
N CYS A 165 -6.97 5.49 10.97
CA CYS A 165 -6.98 4.64 9.79
C CYS A 165 -8.40 4.20 9.44
N ASP A 166 -8.59 3.82 8.18
CA ASP A 166 -9.88 3.33 7.67
C ASP A 166 -10.08 1.87 8.08
N GLN A 167 -10.39 1.66 9.36
CA GLN A 167 -10.57 0.34 9.97
C GLN A 167 -11.71 -0.44 9.32
N LYS A 168 -11.47 -1.72 9.03
CA LYS A 168 -12.36 -2.58 8.23
C LYS A 168 -13.11 -3.64 9.05
N THR A 169 -12.73 -3.86 10.29
CA THR A 169 -13.43 -4.81 11.18
C THR A 169 -14.44 -4.10 12.06
N LYS A 170 -15.39 -4.89 12.60
CA LYS A 170 -16.35 -4.41 13.61
C LYS A 170 -15.75 -4.34 15.02
N THR A 171 -14.57 -4.89 15.21
CA THR A 171 -13.86 -4.96 16.50
C THR A 171 -12.42 -4.45 16.34
N PRO A 172 -12.26 -3.17 15.95
CA PRO A 172 -10.94 -2.58 15.83
C PRO A 172 -10.34 -2.33 17.22
N ILE A 173 -9.02 -2.43 17.31
CA ILE A 173 -8.25 -2.08 18.50
C ILE A 173 -7.33 -0.93 18.10
N ASP A 174 -7.49 0.21 18.75
CA ASP A 174 -6.62 1.37 18.54
C ASP A 174 -5.24 1.10 19.15
N ALA A 175 -4.21 1.17 18.31
CA ALA A 175 -2.82 1.12 18.73
C ALA A 175 -1.97 1.88 17.71
N LYS A 176 -1.21 2.85 18.17
CA LYS A 176 -0.43 3.80 17.34
C LYS A 176 1.07 3.56 17.44
N LYS A 177 1.51 2.95 18.54
CA LYS A 177 2.92 2.69 18.82
C LYS A 177 3.17 1.20 18.97
N MET A 178 4.42 0.80 18.82
CA MET A 178 4.82 -0.60 18.89
C MET A 178 4.58 -1.23 20.27
N ASP A 179 4.70 -0.47 21.35
CA ASP A 179 4.36 -0.93 22.71
C ASP A 179 2.84 -1.18 22.86
N GLU A 180 2.00 -0.29 22.36
CA GLU A 180 0.53 -0.45 22.33
C GLU A 180 0.12 -1.66 21.47
N ILE A 181 0.76 -1.85 20.30
CA ILE A 181 0.56 -3.01 19.42
C ILE A 181 0.96 -4.30 20.16
N ALA A 182 2.10 -4.30 20.86
CA ALA A 182 2.55 -5.47 21.62
C ALA A 182 1.58 -5.80 22.78
N GLU A 183 1.06 -4.80 23.50
CA GLU A 183 0.06 -5.00 24.53
C GLU A 183 -1.26 -5.58 24.00
N ALA A 184 -1.74 -5.06 22.86
CA ALA A 184 -2.93 -5.56 22.19
C ALA A 184 -2.73 -7.04 21.74
N LEU A 185 -1.60 -7.36 21.15
CA LEU A 185 -1.27 -8.73 20.74
C LEU A 185 -1.11 -9.66 21.93
N GLU A 186 -0.50 -9.22 23.04
CA GLU A 186 -0.42 -10.02 24.28
C GLU A 186 -1.81 -10.40 24.78
N MET A 187 -2.72 -9.42 24.87
CA MET A 187 -4.12 -9.66 25.28
C MET A 187 -4.83 -10.64 24.35
N LEU A 188 -4.69 -10.45 23.04
CA LEU A 188 -5.36 -11.28 22.04
C LEU A 188 -4.80 -12.71 22.02
N CYS A 189 -3.48 -12.88 22.01
CA CYS A 189 -2.83 -14.19 21.86
C CYS A 189 -3.02 -15.07 23.10
N LYS A 190 -3.14 -14.51 24.29
CA LYS A 190 -3.43 -15.26 25.53
C LYS A 190 -4.85 -15.78 25.61
N ASN A 191 -5.77 -15.24 24.81
CA ASN A 191 -7.12 -15.78 24.68
C ASN A 191 -7.08 -17.07 23.84
N LYS A 192 -7.76 -18.12 24.27
CA LYS A 192 -7.74 -19.45 23.64
C LYS A 192 -8.55 -19.59 22.35
N ASP A 193 -9.33 -18.57 21.97
CA ASP A 193 -10.09 -18.62 20.73
C ASP A 193 -9.15 -18.68 19.51
N LYS A 194 -9.48 -19.51 18.54
CA LYS A 194 -8.79 -19.50 17.25
C LYS A 194 -9.06 -18.20 16.51
N LYS A 195 -8.00 -17.50 16.05
CA LYS A 195 -8.15 -16.16 15.49
C LYS A 195 -7.17 -15.80 14.39
N PHE A 196 -7.59 -14.85 13.59
CA PHE A 196 -6.77 -14.07 12.69
C PHE A 196 -6.70 -12.63 13.18
N VAL A 197 -5.50 -12.08 13.22
CA VAL A 197 -5.24 -10.67 13.59
C VAL A 197 -4.45 -10.02 12.48
N LEU A 198 -5.00 -8.98 11.84
CA LEU A 198 -4.23 -8.10 10.98
C LEU A 198 -3.83 -6.87 11.78
N VAL A 199 -2.54 -6.58 11.78
CA VAL A 199 -1.95 -5.43 12.46
C VAL A 199 -1.37 -4.51 11.41
N TYR A 200 -1.67 -3.23 11.49
CA TYR A 200 -1.11 -2.21 10.63
C TYR A 200 -0.49 -1.09 11.47
N SER A 201 0.79 -0.80 11.20
CA SER A 201 1.50 0.37 11.71
C SER A 201 1.81 1.30 10.54
N ASP A 202 1.43 2.58 10.64
CA ASP A 202 1.72 3.61 9.65
C ASP A 202 3.19 4.05 9.61
N ASN A 203 4.01 3.40 10.43
CA ASN A 203 5.46 3.57 10.45
C ASN A 203 6.14 2.25 10.07
N PRO A 204 7.30 2.38 9.43
CA PRO A 204 8.16 3.55 9.25
C PRO A 204 7.83 4.51 8.08
N ASP A 205 6.76 4.33 7.27
CA ASP A 205 6.45 5.16 6.10
C ASP A 205 6.51 6.67 6.41
N GLY A 206 5.79 7.12 7.44
CA GLY A 206 5.79 8.53 7.82
C GLY A 206 7.20 9.07 8.17
N LEU A 207 8.03 8.25 8.81
CA LEU A 207 9.41 8.60 9.13
C LEU A 207 10.28 8.62 7.88
N ILE A 208 10.11 7.63 6.99
CA ILE A 208 10.88 7.54 5.74
C ILE A 208 10.57 8.73 4.84
N HIS A 209 9.30 9.08 4.69
CA HIS A 209 8.91 10.28 3.97
C HIS A 209 9.63 11.53 4.48
N LYS A 210 9.71 11.69 5.80
CA LYS A 210 10.24 12.89 6.44
C LYS A 210 11.75 12.96 6.49
N TYR A 211 12.41 11.82 6.72
CA TYR A 211 13.85 11.79 7.06
C TYR A 211 14.70 11.03 6.02
N GLY A 212 14.07 10.32 5.06
CA GLY A 212 14.76 9.50 4.05
C GLY A 212 14.96 8.06 4.49
N CYS A 213 15.27 7.20 3.51
CA CYS A 213 15.33 5.74 3.68
C CYS A 213 16.39 5.27 4.69
N LYS A 214 17.51 5.99 4.81
CA LYS A 214 18.66 5.61 5.63
C LYS A 214 18.82 6.46 6.90
N SER A 215 17.74 7.09 7.33
CA SER A 215 17.81 7.97 8.49
C SER A 215 17.93 7.22 9.80
N LYS A 216 18.49 7.93 10.79
CA LYS A 216 18.58 7.44 12.16
C LYS A 216 17.21 7.16 12.77
N GLU A 217 16.25 8.01 12.47
CA GLU A 217 14.87 7.93 12.98
C GLU A 217 14.17 6.65 12.52
N VAL A 218 14.37 6.25 11.26
CA VAL A 218 13.84 4.99 10.73
C VAL A 218 14.50 3.79 11.41
N LYS A 219 15.82 3.84 11.58
CA LYS A 219 16.55 2.78 12.27
C LYS A 219 16.12 2.64 13.72
N GLU A 220 16.00 3.74 14.45
CA GLU A 220 15.53 3.75 15.85
C GLU A 220 14.11 3.21 15.99
N PHE A 221 13.21 3.50 15.04
CA PHE A 221 11.89 2.90 15.01
C PHE A 221 11.95 1.37 14.84
N LEU A 222 12.73 0.87 13.88
CA LEU A 222 12.87 -0.58 13.66
C LEU A 222 13.53 -1.29 14.84
N GLU A 223 14.52 -0.69 15.47
CA GLU A 223 15.14 -1.21 16.70
C GLU A 223 14.11 -1.29 17.84
N ASN A 224 13.30 -0.24 18.02
CA ASN A 224 12.22 -0.25 19.01
C ASN A 224 11.16 -1.33 18.69
N ALA A 225 10.75 -1.46 17.43
CA ALA A 225 9.79 -2.47 17.01
C ALA A 225 10.27 -3.89 17.35
N GLN A 226 11.54 -4.20 17.06
CA GLN A 226 12.15 -5.48 17.39
C GLN A 226 12.22 -5.72 18.90
N ASN A 227 12.54 -4.69 19.69
CA ASN A 227 12.60 -4.79 21.14
C ASN A 227 11.23 -5.08 21.75
N GLU A 228 10.16 -4.39 21.30
CA GLU A 228 8.81 -4.65 21.80
C GLU A 228 8.29 -6.03 21.38
N LEU A 229 8.58 -6.47 20.13
CA LEU A 229 8.23 -7.82 19.70
C LEU A 229 9.03 -8.90 20.47
N THR A 230 10.29 -8.67 20.80
CA THR A 230 11.08 -9.60 21.62
C THR A 230 10.45 -9.78 23.01
N LYS A 231 10.02 -8.68 23.65
CA LYS A 231 9.30 -8.74 24.93
C LYS A 231 7.96 -9.48 24.80
N LEU A 232 7.24 -9.22 23.70
CA LEU A 232 5.97 -9.88 23.41
C LEU A 232 6.15 -11.40 23.27
N ILE A 233 7.15 -11.85 22.50
CA ILE A 233 7.45 -13.28 22.28
C ILE A 233 7.58 -14.02 23.61
N GLU A 234 8.33 -13.48 24.56
CA GLU A 234 8.51 -14.08 25.90
C GLU A 234 7.18 -14.15 26.68
N LYS A 235 6.31 -13.17 26.52
CA LYS A 235 5.03 -13.11 27.22
C LYS A 235 3.96 -14.04 26.67
N ILE A 236 4.07 -14.43 25.39
CA ILE A 236 3.11 -15.29 24.69
C ILE A 236 3.69 -16.65 24.27
N LYS A 237 4.83 -17.06 24.83
CA LYS A 237 5.58 -18.28 24.47
C LYS A 237 4.76 -19.59 24.50
N ASP A 238 3.65 -19.63 25.23
CA ASP A 238 2.81 -20.82 25.39
C ASP A 238 1.47 -20.71 24.64
N THR A 239 1.38 -19.85 23.63
CA THR A 239 0.08 -19.49 23.01
C THR A 239 -0.16 -20.09 21.63
N ASN A 240 0.76 -20.87 21.08
CA ASN A 240 0.68 -21.47 19.74
C ASN A 240 0.35 -20.40 18.67
N THR A 241 1.29 -19.48 18.49
CA THR A 241 1.12 -18.29 17.67
C THR A 241 2.11 -18.27 16.49
N LEU A 242 1.61 -17.96 15.30
CA LEU A 242 2.41 -17.59 14.14
C LEU A 242 2.26 -16.09 13.89
N ILE A 243 3.37 -15.37 13.90
CA ILE A 243 3.44 -13.96 13.46
C ILE A 243 4.18 -13.91 12.13
N LEU A 244 3.51 -13.44 11.10
CA LEU A 244 4.09 -13.05 9.82
C LEU A 244 4.20 -11.53 9.79
N ILE A 245 5.37 -11.01 9.45
CA ILE A 245 5.61 -9.58 9.33
C ILE A 245 5.97 -9.28 7.88
N SER A 246 5.37 -8.25 7.31
CA SER A 246 5.63 -7.79 5.95
C SER A 246 5.46 -6.27 5.88
N ALA A 247 5.50 -5.74 4.67
CA ALA A 247 5.18 -4.36 4.37
C ALA A 247 4.15 -4.31 3.22
N ASP A 248 3.57 -3.18 3.02
CA ASP A 248 2.69 -2.90 1.90
C ASP A 248 3.50 -2.46 0.66
N HIS A 249 4.55 -1.67 0.83
CA HIS A 249 5.53 -1.27 -0.20
C HIS A 249 6.87 -0.91 0.45
N GLY A 250 7.83 -0.55 -0.40
CA GLY A 250 9.07 0.08 0.02
C GLY A 250 9.14 1.53 -0.43
N HIS A 251 10.32 2.14 -0.34
CA HIS A 251 10.55 3.56 -0.62
C HIS A 251 11.75 3.82 -1.51
N LYS A 252 11.71 4.95 -2.21
CA LYS A 252 12.83 5.51 -2.96
C LYS A 252 13.08 6.94 -2.52
N ASP A 253 14.35 7.28 -2.18
CA ASP A 253 14.73 8.65 -1.91
C ASP A 253 14.52 9.53 -3.14
N ILE A 254 14.05 10.77 -2.90
CA ILE A 254 13.77 11.73 -3.94
C ILE A 254 15.07 12.37 -4.40
N GLU A 255 15.38 12.23 -5.67
CA GLU A 255 16.53 12.86 -6.32
C GLU A 255 16.15 14.21 -6.93
N GLU A 256 14.91 14.32 -7.40
CA GLU A 256 14.41 15.53 -8.05
C GLU A 256 12.90 15.65 -7.90
N THR A 257 12.43 16.86 -7.67
CA THR A 257 11.02 17.21 -7.71
C THR A 257 10.77 18.22 -8.83
N ILE A 258 9.84 17.93 -9.72
CA ILE A 258 9.44 18.80 -10.81
C ILE A 258 8.00 19.24 -10.57
N SER A 259 7.78 20.57 -10.49
CA SER A 259 6.43 21.12 -10.48
C SER A 259 5.87 21.13 -11.90
N ILE A 260 4.69 20.55 -12.11
CA ILE A 260 4.04 20.59 -13.42
C ILE A 260 3.63 22.03 -13.78
N LEU A 261 3.48 22.90 -12.80
CA LEU A 261 3.14 24.32 -13.00
C LEU A 261 4.31 25.13 -13.58
N ASP A 262 5.54 24.63 -13.42
CA ASP A 262 6.73 25.23 -14.04
C ASP A 262 6.89 24.84 -15.52
N LEU A 263 5.96 24.02 -16.05
CA LEU A 263 5.91 23.54 -17.42
C LEU A 263 4.56 23.94 -18.08
N PRO A 264 4.31 25.23 -18.28
CA PRO A 264 3.01 25.73 -18.76
C PRO A 264 2.62 25.12 -20.10
N GLU A 265 3.58 24.82 -20.99
CA GLU A 265 3.33 24.21 -22.30
C GLU A 265 2.73 22.79 -22.16
N ILE A 266 3.12 22.02 -21.12
CA ILE A 266 2.54 20.71 -20.81
C ILE A 266 1.21 20.90 -20.08
N TYR A 267 1.18 21.77 -19.07
CA TYR A 267 -0.02 22.01 -18.28
C TYR A 267 -1.21 22.50 -19.12
N ASP A 268 -0.95 23.35 -20.11
CA ASP A 268 -1.96 23.84 -21.05
C ASP A 268 -2.55 22.74 -21.94
N CYS A 269 -1.88 21.61 -22.12
CA CYS A 269 -2.43 20.47 -22.83
C CYS A 269 -3.49 19.71 -22.00
N LEU A 270 -3.52 19.88 -20.67
CA LEU A 270 -4.36 19.10 -19.78
C LEU A 270 -5.80 19.62 -19.73
N GLN A 271 -6.74 18.70 -19.55
CA GLN A 271 -8.16 19.02 -19.28
C GLN A 271 -8.37 19.40 -17.81
N MET A 272 -7.56 18.85 -16.92
CA MET A 272 -7.62 19.02 -15.48
C MET A 272 -6.24 18.77 -14.89
N PRO A 273 -5.98 19.18 -13.64
CA PRO A 273 -4.74 18.84 -12.95
C PRO A 273 -4.47 17.34 -12.95
N PRO A 274 -3.19 16.89 -13.01
CA PRO A 274 -2.84 15.48 -12.98
C PRO A 274 -3.44 14.75 -11.80
N THR A 275 -3.62 13.43 -11.92
CA THR A 275 -4.13 12.54 -10.89
C THR A 275 -3.05 11.55 -10.47
N PHE A 276 -3.36 10.69 -9.50
CA PHE A 276 -2.50 9.68 -8.90
C PHE A 276 -1.46 10.29 -7.97
N GLU A 277 -0.20 9.89 -8.10
CA GLU A 277 0.88 10.25 -7.18
C GLU A 277 2.14 10.66 -7.96
N GLY A 278 3.07 11.33 -7.31
CA GLY A 278 4.18 11.97 -8.01
C GLY A 278 5.11 11.04 -8.79
N ARG A 279 5.10 9.73 -8.54
CA ARG A 279 5.91 8.73 -9.23
C ARG A 279 5.12 7.83 -10.19
N MET A 280 3.82 7.84 -10.07
CA MET A 280 2.86 7.36 -11.07
C MET A 280 1.84 8.47 -11.30
N VAL A 281 1.95 9.15 -12.39
CA VAL A 281 1.15 10.38 -12.68
C VAL A 281 0.20 10.12 -13.82
N GLY A 282 -1.07 10.42 -13.60
CA GLY A 282 -2.12 10.31 -14.61
C GLY A 282 -2.47 11.66 -15.23
N PHE A 283 -2.62 11.70 -16.55
CA PHE A 283 -2.93 12.91 -17.30
C PHE A 283 -4.17 12.73 -18.15
N PHE A 284 -5.19 13.56 -17.91
CA PHE A 284 -6.33 13.74 -18.79
C PHE A 284 -6.00 14.89 -19.75
N VAL A 285 -5.87 14.58 -21.05
CA VAL A 285 -5.33 15.49 -22.05
C VAL A 285 -6.42 15.94 -23.01
N LYS A 286 -6.44 17.24 -23.39
CA LYS A 286 -7.34 17.78 -24.40
C LYS A 286 -7.18 17.01 -25.72
N GLU A 287 -8.27 16.56 -26.30
CA GLU A 287 -8.28 15.68 -27.47
C GLU A 287 -7.41 16.18 -28.62
N ASN A 288 -7.54 17.47 -28.91
CA ASN A 288 -6.80 18.13 -29.97
C ASN A 288 -5.34 18.47 -29.65
N ARG A 289 -4.86 18.13 -28.43
CA ARG A 289 -3.47 18.38 -27.99
C ARG A 289 -2.72 17.12 -27.58
N LYS A 290 -3.25 15.92 -27.81
CA LYS A 290 -2.64 14.65 -27.40
C LYS A 290 -1.26 14.44 -28.02
N GLN A 291 -1.11 14.69 -29.32
CA GLN A 291 0.19 14.55 -29.99
C GLN A 291 1.21 15.55 -29.43
N GLU A 292 0.83 16.81 -29.28
CA GLU A 292 1.68 17.85 -28.70
C GLU A 292 2.13 17.48 -27.27
N PHE A 293 1.20 16.99 -26.44
CA PHE A 293 1.51 16.53 -25.09
C PHE A 293 2.56 15.42 -25.09
N GLU A 294 2.41 14.40 -25.95
CA GLU A 294 3.37 13.29 -26.03
C GLU A 294 4.77 13.78 -26.41
N GLU A 295 4.87 14.66 -27.41
CA GLU A 295 6.15 15.22 -27.88
C GLU A 295 6.83 16.04 -26.79
N LEU A 296 6.08 16.93 -26.12
CA LEU A 296 6.57 17.74 -25.02
C LEU A 296 7.00 16.87 -23.83
N PHE A 297 6.18 15.91 -23.44
CA PHE A 297 6.48 15.03 -22.31
C PHE A 297 7.74 14.21 -22.58
N LYS A 298 7.83 13.55 -23.74
CA LYS A 298 9.01 12.76 -24.14
C LYS A 298 10.28 13.61 -24.19
N SER A 299 10.17 14.86 -24.64
CA SER A 299 11.32 15.79 -24.67
C SER A 299 11.81 16.15 -23.28
N LYS A 300 10.91 16.36 -22.32
CA LYS A 300 11.23 16.85 -20.96
C LYS A 300 11.64 15.73 -20.00
N PHE A 301 11.03 14.54 -20.14
CA PHE A 301 11.09 13.48 -19.10
C PHE A 301 11.66 12.13 -19.57
N LYS A 302 12.15 12.02 -20.82
CA LYS A 302 12.51 10.73 -21.47
C LYS A 302 13.38 9.77 -20.64
N ASP A 303 14.27 10.31 -19.83
CA ASP A 303 15.21 9.51 -19.02
C ASP A 303 14.73 9.31 -17.58
N LYS A 304 13.59 9.89 -17.22
CA LYS A 304 13.06 9.93 -15.85
C LYS A 304 11.72 9.21 -15.72
N PHE A 305 10.92 9.25 -16.77
CA PHE A 305 9.58 8.65 -16.82
C PHE A 305 9.36 7.91 -18.14
N ILE A 306 8.59 6.83 -18.05
CA ILE A 306 8.00 6.21 -19.23
C ILE A 306 6.54 6.63 -19.29
N LEU A 307 6.14 7.18 -20.43
CA LEU A 307 4.76 7.58 -20.71
C LEU A 307 4.05 6.47 -21.46
N TYR A 308 2.92 6.04 -20.92
CA TYR A 308 2.03 5.05 -21.52
C TYR A 308 0.68 5.70 -21.84
N THR A 309 0.10 5.38 -22.98
CA THR A 309 -1.33 5.58 -23.18
C THR A 309 -2.14 4.68 -22.22
N LYS A 310 -3.39 5.03 -21.94
CA LYS A 310 -4.31 4.19 -21.17
C LYS A 310 -4.28 2.72 -21.63
N LYS A 311 -4.39 2.49 -22.93
CA LYS A 311 -4.41 1.15 -23.51
C LYS A 311 -3.11 0.40 -23.28
N GLU A 312 -1.96 1.05 -23.47
CA GLU A 312 -0.66 0.46 -23.20
C GLU A 312 -0.51 0.11 -21.72
N PHE A 313 -0.84 1.05 -20.83
CA PHE A 313 -0.76 0.84 -19.38
C PHE A 313 -1.61 -0.36 -18.91
N LEU A 314 -2.85 -0.46 -19.35
CA LEU A 314 -3.72 -1.59 -19.01
C LEU A 314 -3.21 -2.90 -19.58
N ASN A 315 -2.62 -2.89 -20.79
CA ASN A 315 -2.04 -4.09 -21.41
C ASN A 315 -0.77 -4.59 -20.70
N LEU A 316 -0.06 -3.74 -19.95
CA LEU A 316 1.08 -4.17 -19.12
C LEU A 316 0.68 -5.06 -17.94
N LYS A 317 -0.61 -5.09 -17.57
CA LYS A 317 -1.16 -5.86 -16.46
C LYS A 317 -0.50 -5.56 -15.11
N LEU A 318 0.08 -4.37 -14.97
CA LEU A 318 0.73 -3.95 -13.73
C LEU A 318 -0.23 -3.93 -12.54
N LEU A 319 -1.51 -3.67 -12.77
CA LEU A 319 -2.57 -3.67 -11.75
C LEU A 319 -3.02 -5.09 -11.33
N GLY A 320 -2.36 -6.12 -11.84
CA GLY A 320 -2.72 -7.52 -11.66
C GLY A 320 -3.68 -8.05 -12.72
N GLU A 321 -3.96 -9.35 -12.65
CA GLU A 321 -4.90 -10.04 -13.52
C GLU A 321 -6.19 -10.35 -12.75
N GLY A 322 -7.32 -10.25 -13.45
CA GLY A 322 -8.63 -10.55 -12.87
C GLY A 322 -9.75 -9.88 -13.65
N GLU A 323 -10.94 -9.86 -13.07
CA GLU A 323 -12.06 -9.14 -13.65
C GLU A 323 -11.90 -7.64 -13.34
N PRO A 324 -11.71 -6.78 -14.36
CA PRO A 324 -11.49 -5.37 -14.13
C PRO A 324 -12.67 -4.73 -13.39
N HIS A 325 -12.37 -3.88 -12.43
CA HIS A 325 -13.39 -3.08 -11.76
C HIS A 325 -14.20 -2.29 -12.80
N LYS A 326 -15.53 -2.27 -12.65
CA LYS A 326 -16.48 -1.66 -13.60
C LYS A 326 -16.17 -0.21 -14.00
N LYS A 327 -15.36 0.49 -13.21
CA LYS A 327 -14.96 1.89 -13.42
C LYS A 327 -13.49 2.05 -13.77
N ILE A 328 -12.77 0.98 -14.08
CA ILE A 328 -11.34 1.08 -14.36
C ILE A 328 -11.03 2.04 -15.51
N ASP A 329 -11.88 2.07 -16.54
CA ASP A 329 -11.75 2.96 -17.68
C ASP A 329 -11.95 4.43 -17.32
N ASP A 330 -12.76 4.72 -16.29
CA ASP A 330 -12.93 6.08 -15.76
C ASP A 330 -11.75 6.51 -14.89
N PHE A 331 -11.19 5.56 -14.13
CA PHE A 331 -10.12 5.82 -13.17
C PHE A 331 -8.76 6.01 -13.85
N VAL A 332 -8.46 5.22 -14.88
CA VAL A 332 -7.21 5.34 -15.62
C VAL A 332 -7.31 6.52 -16.60
N SER A 333 -6.43 7.49 -16.46
CA SER A 333 -6.33 8.68 -17.30
C SER A 333 -5.89 8.37 -18.75
N ASP A 334 -5.96 9.34 -19.66
CA ASP A 334 -5.56 9.17 -21.06
C ASP A 334 -4.11 8.69 -21.19
N TYR A 335 -3.23 9.23 -20.32
CA TYR A 335 -1.83 8.84 -20.21
C TYR A 335 -1.44 8.59 -18.77
N VAL A 336 -0.56 7.62 -18.56
CA VAL A 336 0.06 7.31 -17.27
C VAL A 336 1.57 7.38 -17.43
N ALA A 337 2.22 8.25 -16.67
CA ALA A 337 3.66 8.33 -16.60
C ALA A 337 4.18 7.62 -15.35
N ILE A 338 5.13 6.73 -15.50
CA ILE A 338 5.75 5.97 -14.42
C ILE A 338 7.21 6.36 -14.27
N SER A 339 7.61 6.75 -13.07
CA SER A 339 8.99 7.11 -12.75
C SER A 339 9.89 5.87 -12.76
N THR A 340 11.04 6.01 -13.39
CA THR A 340 12.13 5.01 -13.46
C THR A 340 13.38 5.42 -12.70
N SER A 341 13.34 6.59 -12.05
CA SER A 341 14.45 7.20 -11.30
C SER A 341 13.97 7.68 -9.93
N GLY A 342 14.73 8.48 -9.20
CA GLY A 342 14.30 9.18 -7.99
C GLY A 342 13.50 10.47 -8.26
N THR A 343 13.04 10.70 -9.49
CA THR A 343 12.28 11.90 -9.86
C THR A 343 10.79 11.72 -9.56
N ARG A 344 10.15 12.77 -9.06
CA ARG A 344 8.69 12.88 -8.93
C ARG A 344 8.17 14.15 -9.61
N ILE A 345 6.94 14.09 -10.08
CA ILE A 345 6.18 15.25 -10.56
C ILE A 345 5.16 15.60 -9.48
N LEU A 346 5.17 16.84 -9.02
CA LEU A 346 4.14 17.37 -8.12
C LEU A 346 3.27 18.39 -8.84
N ILE A 347 2.05 18.48 -8.35
CA ILE A 347 1.24 19.67 -8.51
C ILE A 347 1.27 20.35 -7.16
N GLU A 348 1.77 21.56 -7.12
CA GLU A 348 1.63 22.35 -5.92
C GLU A 348 0.15 22.56 -5.64
N ASN A 349 -0.32 21.97 -4.59
CA ASN A 349 -1.66 22.18 -4.09
C ASN A 349 -1.75 23.63 -3.62
N TYR A 350 -2.67 24.41 -4.19
CA TYR A 350 -2.90 25.79 -3.80
C TYR A 350 -3.10 25.94 -2.28
N LEU A 351 -3.80 25.01 -1.63
CA LEU A 351 -3.99 25.03 -0.17
C LEU A 351 -2.70 24.67 0.58
N THR A 352 -1.86 23.81 0.03
CA THR A 352 -0.55 23.49 0.62
C THR A 352 0.34 24.73 0.58
N VAL A 353 0.34 25.46 -0.53
CA VAL A 353 1.05 26.74 -0.66
C VAL A 353 0.40 27.83 0.19
N ALA A 354 -0.92 27.96 0.14
CA ALA A 354 -1.66 28.97 0.91
C ALA A 354 -1.55 28.78 2.43
N ASN A 355 -1.44 27.54 2.90
CA ASN A 355 -1.23 27.23 4.31
C ASN A 355 0.26 27.18 4.72
N GLY A 356 1.17 27.52 3.82
CA GLY A 356 2.62 27.50 4.07
C GLY A 356 3.19 26.12 4.28
N LYS A 357 2.46 25.06 3.93
CA LYS A 357 2.93 23.67 3.99
C LYS A 357 3.54 23.31 2.65
N VAL A 358 4.85 23.34 2.58
CA VAL A 358 5.61 22.81 1.44
C VAL A 358 5.76 21.29 1.62
N ASP A 359 5.64 20.54 0.54
CA ASP A 359 5.96 19.11 0.56
C ASP A 359 7.48 18.93 0.70
N ASN A 360 7.94 18.69 1.91
CA ASN A 360 9.35 18.50 2.27
C ASN A 360 9.76 17.04 2.36
N LYS A 361 9.02 16.14 1.71
CA LYS A 361 9.34 14.70 1.70
C LYS A 361 10.72 14.47 1.09
N LEU A 362 11.55 13.70 1.78
CA LEU A 362 12.87 13.26 1.30
C LEU A 362 12.82 11.93 0.56
N SER A 363 11.76 11.16 0.76
CA SER A 363 11.52 9.89 0.12
C SER A 363 10.04 9.73 -0.26
N THR A 364 9.77 8.88 -1.25
CA THR A 364 8.40 8.57 -1.70
C THR A 364 8.36 7.19 -2.35
N HIS A 365 7.20 6.78 -2.78
CA HIS A 365 6.90 5.48 -3.38
C HIS A 365 5.99 5.65 -4.61
N CYS A 366 5.36 4.58 -5.11
CA CYS A 366 4.44 4.54 -6.26
C CYS A 366 5.11 4.40 -7.65
N GLY A 367 6.44 4.27 -7.72
CA GLY A 367 7.16 3.95 -8.96
C GLY A 367 7.34 2.44 -9.18
N LEU A 368 8.19 2.10 -10.16
CA LEU A 368 8.54 0.72 -10.51
C LEU A 368 10.03 0.43 -10.26
N THR A 369 10.58 0.95 -9.18
CA THR A 369 11.93 0.59 -8.76
C THR A 369 11.92 -0.64 -7.85
N LYS A 370 13.07 -1.29 -7.73
CA LYS A 370 13.24 -2.43 -6.84
C LYS A 370 12.96 -2.06 -5.39
N GLU A 371 13.44 -0.89 -4.99
CA GLU A 371 13.31 -0.35 -3.65
C GLU A 371 11.85 -0.13 -3.23
N GLU A 372 10.98 0.15 -4.18
CA GLU A 372 9.54 0.38 -3.93
C GLU A 372 8.73 -0.92 -3.97
N LEU A 373 9.14 -1.90 -4.80
CA LEU A 373 8.38 -3.13 -5.04
C LEU A 373 8.72 -4.26 -4.08
N GLU A 374 9.99 -4.46 -3.74
CA GLU A 374 10.38 -5.61 -2.92
C GLU A 374 10.07 -5.39 -1.44
N VAL A 375 9.31 -6.33 -0.88
CA VAL A 375 8.94 -6.36 0.53
C VAL A 375 9.30 -7.71 1.16
N PRO A 376 9.67 -7.75 2.45
CA PRO A 376 10.05 -8.98 3.11
C PRO A 376 8.85 -9.79 3.60
N ILE A 377 9.06 -11.09 3.79
CA ILE A 377 8.28 -11.91 4.72
C ILE A 377 9.21 -12.35 5.84
N ILE A 378 8.83 -12.01 7.06
CA ILE A 378 9.55 -12.37 8.29
C ILE A 378 8.64 -13.28 9.09
N LYS A 379 9.18 -14.39 9.61
CA LYS A 379 8.43 -15.40 10.38
C LYS A 379 8.88 -15.41 11.81
N ILE A 380 7.94 -15.35 12.74
CA ILE A 380 8.15 -15.63 14.17
C ILE A 380 7.13 -16.69 14.58
N GLU A 381 7.61 -17.82 15.06
CA GLU A 381 6.79 -18.96 15.50
C GLU A 381 6.97 -19.17 17.01
N ILE A 382 5.85 -19.28 17.73
CA ILE A 382 5.78 -19.31 19.20
C ILE A 382 4.91 -20.47 19.66
#